data_ef2c1bf7c69cac434bf94ef4dd0c430c
#
_entry.id   ef2c1bf7c69cac434bf94ef4dd0c430c
#
_cell.length_a   1.000
_cell.length_b   1.000
_cell.length_c   1.000
_cell.angle_alpha   90.00
_cell.angle_beta   90.00
_cell.angle_gamma   90.00
#
_symmetry.space_group_name_H-M   'P 1'
#
loop_
_entity.id
_entity.type
_entity.pdbx_description
1 polymer ?
#
loop_
_entity_poly.entity_id
_entity_poly.type
_entity_poly.pdbx_seq_one_letter_code
_entity_poly.pdbx_strand_id
1 'polypeptide(L)'
;KYHGKEYVFIDTAGLRRKNKIKEELERYSIIRTVTAVERADVVLMVIDATEGVTEQDAKIAGIAHERGKGIIIVVNKWDAIEKDDKTMYEFEKNIRNTLSYMPYAEIMYVSAMTGQRLSKLYEMIDMVMENQTLRIATGVLNEIMTEAVAMQQPPSDKGKRLKLYYITQVSVKPPTFVIFVNDKELMHFS
;
A
#
# COMPACT_ATOMS: atom_id res chain seq x y z
N LYS A 1 -7.55 5.13 -22.62
CA LYS A 1 -7.00 6.49 -22.42
C LYS A 1 -7.95 7.30 -21.58
N TYR A 2 -7.46 8.04 -20.61
CA TYR A 2 -8.22 8.94 -19.76
C TYR A 2 -7.46 10.27 -19.66
N HIS A 3 -8.11 11.39 -19.98
CA HIS A 3 -7.50 12.73 -20.01
C HIS A 3 -6.12 12.81 -20.73
N GLY A 4 -5.99 12.10 -21.87
CA GLY A 4 -4.75 12.07 -22.64
C GLY A 4 -3.66 11.12 -22.15
N LYS A 5 -3.80 10.57 -20.94
CA LYS A 5 -2.89 9.54 -20.39
C LYS A 5 -3.32 8.14 -20.82
N GLU A 6 -2.37 7.24 -20.96
CA GLU A 6 -2.61 5.84 -21.32
C GLU A 6 -2.42 4.95 -20.07
N TYR A 7 -3.42 4.09 -19.80
CA TYR A 7 -3.40 3.14 -18.70
C TYR A 7 -3.53 1.73 -19.25
N VAL A 8 -2.70 0.82 -18.77
CA VAL A 8 -2.77 -0.60 -19.10
C VAL A 8 -3.21 -1.34 -17.85
N PHE A 9 -4.41 -1.92 -17.89
CA PHE A 9 -4.92 -2.77 -16.81
C PHE A 9 -4.55 -4.22 -17.09
N ILE A 10 -3.91 -4.86 -16.11
CA ILE A 10 -3.56 -6.28 -16.14
C ILE A 10 -4.54 -6.98 -15.23
N ASP A 11 -5.49 -7.73 -15.82
CA ASP A 11 -6.41 -8.56 -15.03
C ASP A 11 -5.68 -9.80 -14.52
N THR A 12 -5.80 -10.06 -13.23
CA THR A 12 -5.32 -11.29 -12.60
C THR A 12 -6.52 -12.20 -12.36
N ALA A 13 -6.44 -13.45 -12.83
CA ALA A 13 -7.49 -14.43 -12.54
C ALA A 13 -7.74 -14.44 -11.02
N GLY A 14 -8.97 -14.07 -10.62
CA GLY A 14 -9.32 -13.87 -9.22
C GLY A 14 -8.91 -15.07 -8.35
N LEU A 15 -8.05 -14.85 -7.38
CA LEU A 15 -7.57 -15.85 -6.44
C LEU A 15 -8.68 -16.38 -5.52
N ARG A 16 -9.85 -15.75 -5.54
CA ARG A 16 -11.03 -16.06 -4.72
C ARG A 16 -11.88 -17.23 -5.21
N ARG A 17 -11.38 -18.19 -5.94
CA ARG A 17 -12.21 -19.37 -6.26
C ARG A 17 -12.32 -20.27 -5.03
N LYS A 18 -13.44 -20.12 -4.32
CA LYS A 18 -13.99 -21.14 -3.45
C LYS A 18 -14.29 -22.38 -4.32
N ASN A 19 -13.38 -23.32 -4.39
CA ASN A 19 -13.71 -24.74 -4.52
C ASN A 19 -12.44 -25.59 -4.49
N LYS A 20 -12.56 -26.72 -3.81
CA LYS A 20 -11.63 -27.84 -3.62
C LYS A 20 -11.07 -28.43 -4.92
N ILE A 21 -10.33 -27.65 -5.71
CA ILE A 21 -9.65 -28.20 -6.88
C ILE A 21 -8.20 -27.71 -6.86
N LYS A 22 -7.34 -28.61 -6.35
CA LYS A 22 -5.91 -28.81 -6.59
C LYS A 22 -4.96 -27.63 -6.26
N GLU A 23 -4.12 -27.90 -5.30
CA GLU A 23 -2.90 -27.14 -4.92
C GLU A 23 -2.07 -26.62 -6.11
N GLU A 24 -2.04 -27.35 -7.23
CA GLU A 24 -1.34 -26.91 -8.44
C GLU A 24 -1.98 -25.67 -9.10
N LEU A 25 -3.31 -25.58 -9.18
CA LEU A 25 -4.00 -24.44 -9.77
C LEU A 25 -3.85 -23.17 -8.89
N GLU A 26 -3.82 -23.34 -7.57
CA GLU A 26 -3.53 -22.23 -6.65
C GLU A 26 -2.10 -21.73 -6.82
N ARG A 27 -1.12 -22.61 -6.93
CA ARG A 27 0.28 -22.24 -7.19
C ARG A 27 0.44 -21.47 -8.50
N TYR A 28 -0.19 -21.91 -9.58
CA TYR A 28 -0.17 -21.20 -10.87
C TYR A 28 -0.86 -19.83 -10.79
N SER A 29 -1.95 -19.73 -10.05
CA SER A 29 -2.66 -18.47 -9.84
C SER A 29 -1.82 -17.48 -9.04
N ILE A 30 -1.15 -17.94 -7.98
CA ILE A 30 -0.22 -17.12 -7.19
C ILE A 30 0.95 -16.62 -8.04
N ILE A 31 1.57 -17.50 -8.83
CA ILE A 31 2.70 -17.12 -9.71
C ILE A 31 2.27 -16.05 -10.71
N ARG A 32 1.10 -16.19 -11.33
CA ARG A 32 0.57 -15.17 -12.25
C ARG A 32 0.32 -13.84 -11.56
N THR A 33 -0.24 -13.87 -10.35
CA THR A 33 -0.47 -12.66 -9.55
C THR A 33 0.84 -12.00 -9.18
N VAL A 34 1.85 -12.76 -8.73
CA VAL A 34 3.18 -12.23 -8.43
C VAL A 34 3.79 -11.58 -9.68
N THR A 35 3.74 -12.25 -10.83
CA THR A 35 4.26 -11.71 -12.10
C THR A 35 3.52 -10.44 -12.51
N ALA A 36 2.19 -10.38 -12.33
CA ALA A 36 1.41 -9.17 -12.62
C ALA A 36 1.79 -8.02 -11.68
N VAL A 37 1.93 -8.29 -10.39
CA VAL A 37 2.38 -7.31 -9.38
C VAL A 37 3.77 -6.78 -9.72
N GLU A 38 4.71 -7.63 -10.12
CA GLU A 38 6.06 -7.22 -10.49
C GLU A 38 6.09 -6.26 -11.69
N ARG A 39 5.19 -6.46 -12.64
CA ARG A 39 5.06 -5.62 -13.84
C ARG A 39 4.25 -4.35 -13.62
N ALA A 40 3.40 -4.34 -12.60
CA ALA A 40 2.54 -3.20 -12.31
C ALA A 40 3.33 -2.02 -11.74
N ASP A 41 2.89 -0.81 -12.06
CA ASP A 41 3.32 0.41 -11.38
C ASP A 41 2.50 0.64 -10.12
N VAL A 42 1.18 0.44 -10.22
CA VAL A 42 0.23 0.56 -9.12
C VAL A 42 -0.64 -0.70 -9.08
N VAL A 43 -0.84 -1.25 -7.89
CA VAL A 43 -1.69 -2.42 -7.63
C VAL A 43 -3.04 -1.96 -7.11
N LEU A 44 -4.10 -2.37 -7.79
CA LEU A 44 -5.47 -2.19 -7.32
C LEU A 44 -5.91 -3.46 -6.59
N MET A 45 -5.96 -3.41 -5.26
CA MET A 45 -6.50 -4.47 -4.42
C MET A 45 -8.02 -4.34 -4.36
N VAL A 46 -8.73 -5.15 -5.12
CA VAL A 46 -10.19 -5.09 -5.19
C VAL A 46 -10.81 -6.00 -4.14
N ILE A 47 -11.55 -5.40 -3.21
CA ILE A 47 -12.27 -6.06 -2.12
C ILE A 47 -13.77 -6.01 -2.42
N ASP A 48 -14.48 -7.11 -2.21
CA ASP A 48 -15.93 -7.16 -2.26
C ASP A 48 -16.52 -6.62 -0.96
N ALA A 49 -17.29 -5.53 -1.02
CA ALA A 49 -17.89 -4.92 0.17
C ALA A 49 -18.83 -5.88 0.93
N THR A 50 -19.45 -6.84 0.23
CA THR A 50 -20.37 -7.82 0.85
C THR A 50 -19.65 -8.91 1.64
N GLU A 51 -18.37 -9.13 1.36
CA GLU A 51 -17.54 -10.14 2.04
C GLU A 51 -16.54 -9.49 3.02
N GLY A 52 -16.19 -8.22 2.80
CA GLY A 52 -15.15 -7.52 3.54
C GLY A 52 -13.72 -7.96 3.16
N VAL A 53 -12.74 -7.50 3.94
CA VAL A 53 -11.33 -7.87 3.76
C VAL A 53 -11.06 -9.27 4.32
N THR A 54 -10.37 -10.11 3.53
CA THR A 54 -10.05 -11.50 3.91
C THR A 54 -8.55 -11.68 4.18
N GLU A 55 -8.18 -12.78 4.83
CA GLU A 55 -6.76 -13.14 5.02
C GLU A 55 -6.02 -13.35 3.68
N GLN A 56 -6.73 -13.78 2.64
CA GLN A 56 -6.16 -13.95 1.32
C GLN A 56 -5.86 -12.59 0.67
N ASP A 57 -6.74 -11.62 0.85
CA ASP A 57 -6.49 -10.23 0.42
C ASP A 57 -5.25 -9.66 1.13
N ALA A 58 -5.10 -9.93 2.43
CA ALA A 58 -3.93 -9.51 3.19
C ALA A 58 -2.63 -10.13 2.67
N LYS A 59 -2.63 -11.42 2.31
CA LYS A 59 -1.45 -12.09 1.72
C LYS A 59 -1.05 -11.48 0.38
N ILE A 60 -2.03 -11.17 -0.48
CA ILE A 60 -1.77 -10.55 -1.80
C ILE A 60 -1.26 -9.13 -1.63
N ALA A 61 -1.88 -8.36 -0.72
CA ALA A 61 -1.44 -7.02 -0.38
C ALA A 61 0.00 -7.02 0.16
N GLY A 62 0.35 -8.02 1.01
CA GLY A 62 1.70 -8.23 1.50
C GLY A 62 2.72 -8.41 0.38
N ILE A 63 2.40 -9.19 -0.65
CA ILE A 63 3.28 -9.37 -1.82
C ILE A 63 3.54 -8.03 -2.52
N ALA A 64 2.51 -7.21 -2.72
CA ALA A 64 2.65 -5.91 -3.36
C ALA A 64 3.47 -4.93 -2.49
N HIS A 65 3.25 -4.96 -1.17
CA HIS A 65 3.99 -4.18 -0.19
C HIS A 65 5.49 -4.52 -0.18
N GLU A 66 5.84 -5.81 -0.07
CA GLU A 66 7.23 -6.28 -0.08
C GLU A 66 7.98 -5.90 -1.36
N ARG A 67 7.26 -5.78 -2.48
CA ARG A 67 7.83 -5.33 -3.76
C ARG A 67 7.85 -3.82 -3.93
N GLY A 68 7.45 -3.06 -2.91
CA GLY A 68 7.46 -1.60 -2.92
C GLY A 68 6.57 -0.98 -3.99
N LYS A 69 5.45 -1.63 -4.31
CA LYS A 69 4.49 -1.12 -5.30
C LYS A 69 3.55 -0.09 -4.69
N GLY A 70 3.09 0.86 -5.50
CA GLY A 70 1.95 1.70 -5.13
C GLY A 70 0.70 0.83 -4.99
N ILE A 71 -0.09 1.04 -3.94
CA ILE A 71 -1.26 0.21 -3.64
C ILE A 71 -2.46 1.10 -3.37
N ILE A 72 -3.57 0.73 -4.01
CA ILE A 72 -4.88 1.33 -3.75
C ILE A 72 -5.84 0.19 -3.38
N ILE A 73 -6.51 0.33 -2.25
CA ILE A 73 -7.54 -0.60 -1.79
C ILE A 73 -8.88 -0.12 -2.36
N VAL A 74 -9.46 -0.90 -3.26
CA VAL A 74 -10.70 -0.58 -3.96
C VAL A 74 -11.83 -1.44 -3.39
N VAL A 75 -12.68 -0.86 -2.55
CA VAL A 75 -13.86 -1.53 -1.98
C VAL A 75 -14.98 -1.42 -3.02
N ASN A 76 -15.18 -2.50 -3.77
CA ASN A 76 -16.19 -2.59 -4.83
C ASN A 76 -17.50 -3.15 -4.31
N LYS A 77 -18.56 -3.04 -5.11
CA LYS A 77 -19.94 -3.37 -4.77
C LYS A 77 -20.49 -2.52 -3.61
N TRP A 78 -20.01 -1.27 -3.52
CA TRP A 78 -20.45 -0.34 -2.48
C TRP A 78 -21.94 -0.01 -2.53
N ASP A 79 -22.59 -0.25 -3.67
CA ASP A 79 -24.03 -0.15 -3.87
C ASP A 79 -24.83 -1.29 -3.21
N ALA A 80 -24.23 -2.44 -3.01
CA ALA A 80 -24.89 -3.67 -2.55
C ALA A 80 -25.03 -3.79 -1.02
N ILE A 81 -24.41 -2.87 -0.25
CA ILE A 81 -24.50 -2.88 1.22
C ILE A 81 -25.43 -1.79 1.73
N GLU A 82 -26.12 -2.09 2.84
CA GLU A 82 -26.84 -1.08 3.60
C GLU A 82 -25.86 -0.16 4.31
N LYS A 83 -26.14 1.14 4.29
CA LYS A 83 -25.22 2.17 4.81
C LYS A 83 -25.92 3.05 5.84
N ASP A 84 -25.22 3.26 6.93
CA ASP A 84 -25.50 4.29 7.92
C ASP A 84 -24.32 5.27 8.03
N ASP A 85 -24.37 6.21 8.95
CA ASP A 85 -23.35 7.23 9.14
C ASP A 85 -21.99 6.64 9.60
N LYS A 86 -21.96 5.40 10.12
CA LYS A 86 -20.76 4.73 10.64
C LYS A 86 -20.17 3.71 9.68
N THR A 87 -20.95 3.23 8.73
CA THR A 87 -20.57 2.12 7.84
C THR A 87 -19.20 2.33 7.20
N MET A 88 -18.94 3.51 6.63
CA MET A 88 -17.65 3.81 5.98
C MET A 88 -16.49 3.78 6.98
N TYR A 89 -16.68 4.32 8.17
CA TYR A 89 -15.67 4.33 9.23
C TYR A 89 -15.35 2.92 9.73
N GLU A 90 -16.38 2.08 9.89
CA GLU A 90 -16.19 0.69 10.33
C GLU A 90 -15.46 -0.15 9.29
N PHE A 91 -15.79 0.03 8.00
CA PHE A 91 -15.07 -0.59 6.90
C PHE A 91 -13.59 -0.17 6.89
N GLU A 92 -13.33 1.12 6.97
CA GLU A 92 -11.96 1.64 7.01
C GLU A 92 -11.19 1.08 8.20
N LYS A 93 -11.77 1.10 9.40
CA LYS A 93 -11.18 0.54 10.61
C LYS A 93 -10.83 -0.93 10.45
N ASN A 94 -11.72 -1.74 9.89
CA ASN A 94 -11.48 -3.17 9.65
C ASN A 94 -10.35 -3.40 8.64
N ILE A 95 -10.33 -2.65 7.54
CA ILE A 95 -9.28 -2.71 6.54
C ILE A 95 -7.93 -2.32 7.17
N ARG A 96 -7.87 -1.19 7.91
CA ARG A 96 -6.64 -0.72 8.57
C ARG A 96 -6.12 -1.70 9.60
N ASN A 97 -7.00 -2.37 10.35
CA ASN A 97 -6.61 -3.40 11.31
C ASN A 97 -6.03 -4.64 10.62
N THR A 98 -6.66 -5.11 9.55
CA THR A 98 -6.21 -6.31 8.81
C THR A 98 -4.94 -6.04 8.01
N LEU A 99 -4.80 -4.83 7.45
CA LEU A 99 -3.66 -4.39 6.66
C LEU A 99 -2.80 -3.36 7.42
N SER A 100 -2.55 -3.60 8.72
CA SER A 100 -1.86 -2.67 9.61
C SER A 100 -0.43 -2.34 9.18
N TYR A 101 0.21 -3.22 8.40
CA TYR A 101 1.56 -3.02 7.87
C TYR A 101 1.63 -2.06 6.67
N MET A 102 0.47 -1.59 6.15
CA MET A 102 0.39 -0.64 5.04
C MET A 102 -0.57 0.53 5.31
N PRO A 103 -0.32 1.33 6.36
CA PRO A 103 -1.19 2.45 6.71
C PRO A 103 -1.23 3.55 5.64
N TYR A 104 -0.26 3.55 4.73
CA TYR A 104 -0.13 4.51 3.63
C TYR A 104 -1.06 4.20 2.45
N ALA A 105 -1.63 2.99 2.34
CA ALA A 105 -2.46 2.61 1.21
C ALA A 105 -3.77 3.39 1.22
N GLU A 106 -4.08 4.00 0.08
CA GLU A 106 -5.34 4.73 -0.11
C GLU A 106 -6.52 3.77 -0.21
N ILE A 107 -7.66 4.16 0.35
CA ILE A 107 -8.90 3.37 0.31
C ILE A 107 -9.94 4.12 -0.52
N MET A 108 -10.55 3.43 -1.47
CA MET A 108 -11.60 3.96 -2.31
C MET A 108 -12.82 3.05 -2.33
N TYR A 109 -14.01 3.64 -2.22
CA TYR A 109 -15.28 2.93 -2.27
C TYR A 109 -15.95 3.18 -3.61
N VAL A 110 -16.18 2.12 -4.39
CA VAL A 110 -16.70 2.19 -5.75
C VAL A 110 -17.84 1.20 -5.99
N SER A 111 -18.59 1.42 -7.06
CA SER A 111 -19.47 0.41 -7.64
C SER A 111 -19.18 0.28 -9.12
N ALA A 112 -18.64 -0.87 -9.51
CA ALA A 112 -18.42 -1.17 -10.91
C ALA A 112 -19.74 -1.33 -11.68
N MET A 113 -20.81 -1.76 -11.00
CA MET A 113 -22.13 -1.94 -11.60
C MET A 113 -22.79 -0.62 -11.93
N THR A 114 -22.74 0.36 -11.04
CA THR A 114 -23.39 1.67 -11.23
C THR A 114 -22.47 2.73 -11.84
N GLY A 115 -21.17 2.45 -11.93
CA GLY A 115 -20.14 3.41 -12.34
C GLY A 115 -19.75 4.41 -11.27
N GLN A 116 -20.26 4.26 -10.03
CA GLN A 116 -20.01 5.19 -8.94
C GLN A 116 -18.53 5.32 -8.63
N ARG A 117 -17.99 6.53 -8.68
CA ARG A 117 -16.62 6.93 -8.37
C ARG A 117 -15.52 6.27 -9.22
N LEU A 118 -15.84 5.57 -10.31
CA LEU A 118 -14.83 4.95 -11.18
C LEU A 118 -13.91 5.98 -11.85
N SER A 119 -14.42 7.16 -12.19
CA SER A 119 -13.59 8.24 -12.76
C SER A 119 -12.51 8.70 -11.79
N LYS A 120 -12.81 8.77 -10.49
CA LYS A 120 -11.86 9.16 -9.45
C LYS A 120 -10.72 8.14 -9.24
N LEU A 121 -10.91 6.90 -9.71
CA LEU A 121 -9.87 5.88 -9.63
C LEU A 121 -8.63 6.27 -10.45
N TYR A 122 -8.83 6.90 -11.60
CA TYR A 122 -7.71 7.38 -12.42
C TYR A 122 -6.92 8.49 -11.72
N GLU A 123 -7.62 9.44 -11.09
CA GLU A 123 -6.98 10.51 -10.33
C GLU A 123 -6.17 9.95 -9.16
N MET A 124 -6.70 8.92 -8.47
CA MET A 124 -6.01 8.26 -7.37
C MET A 124 -4.79 7.45 -7.85
N ILE A 125 -4.89 6.77 -8.99
CA ILE A 125 -3.74 6.08 -9.61
C ILE A 125 -2.63 7.08 -9.92
N ASP A 126 -2.97 8.22 -10.50
CA ASP A 126 -2.00 9.27 -10.82
C ASP A 126 -1.35 9.81 -9.55
N MET A 127 -2.12 10.11 -8.52
CA MET A 127 -1.62 10.60 -7.23
C MET A 127 -0.66 9.59 -6.58
N VAL A 128 -1.02 8.31 -6.53
CA VAL A 128 -0.17 7.25 -5.96
C VAL A 128 1.11 7.11 -6.76
N MET A 129 1.03 7.18 -8.10
CA MET A 129 2.20 7.12 -8.97
C MET A 129 3.13 8.32 -8.79
N GLU A 130 2.58 9.53 -8.68
CA GLU A 130 3.33 10.75 -8.41
C GLU A 130 4.04 10.68 -7.05
N ASN A 131 3.33 10.26 -6.00
CA ASN A 131 3.90 10.09 -4.66
C ASN A 131 5.03 9.05 -4.65
N GLN A 132 4.87 7.94 -5.38
CA GLN A 132 5.88 6.89 -5.46
C GLN A 132 7.15 7.35 -6.20
N THR A 133 7.03 8.28 -7.12
CA THR A 133 8.15 8.81 -7.91
C THR A 133 8.71 10.12 -7.36
N LEU A 134 8.13 10.63 -6.27
CA LEU A 134 8.56 11.87 -5.64
C LEU A 134 10.00 11.78 -5.16
N ARG A 135 10.83 12.71 -5.60
CA ARG A 135 12.19 12.87 -5.08
C ARG A 135 12.24 14.04 -4.10
N ILE A 136 12.55 13.71 -2.85
CA ILE A 136 12.63 14.70 -1.79
C ILE A 136 14.07 15.23 -1.71
N ALA A 137 14.21 16.55 -1.67
CA ALA A 137 15.52 17.17 -1.51
C ALA A 137 16.16 16.78 -0.17
N THR A 138 17.44 16.47 -0.20
CA THR A 138 18.20 16.03 0.97
C THR A 138 18.13 17.01 2.13
N GLY A 139 18.13 18.31 1.86
CA GLY A 139 17.98 19.35 2.90
C GLY A 139 16.66 19.21 3.66
N VAL A 140 15.53 19.05 2.94
CA VAL A 140 14.20 18.85 3.52
C VAL A 140 14.14 17.58 4.38
N LEU A 141 14.74 16.48 3.89
CA LEU A 141 14.80 15.23 4.68
C LEU A 141 15.55 15.41 6.00
N ASN A 142 16.66 16.15 5.98
CA ASN A 142 17.45 16.38 7.19
C ASN A 142 16.77 17.35 8.15
N GLU A 143 16.03 18.35 7.67
CA GLU A 143 15.17 19.21 8.49
C GLU A 143 14.11 18.37 9.20
N ILE A 144 13.35 17.55 8.47
CA ILE A 144 12.30 16.67 9.03
C ILE A 144 12.92 15.70 10.06
N MET A 145 14.08 15.11 9.76
CA MET A 145 14.76 14.22 10.70
C MET A 145 15.16 14.95 11.99
N THR A 146 15.66 16.17 11.88
CA THR A 146 16.06 16.99 13.02
C THR A 146 14.84 17.34 13.89
N GLU A 147 13.74 17.74 13.28
CA GLU A 147 12.48 18.00 13.98
C GLU A 147 11.93 16.77 14.67
N ALA A 148 11.91 15.61 13.98
CA ALA A 148 11.46 14.36 14.56
C ALA A 148 12.28 13.95 15.79
N VAL A 149 13.62 14.09 15.73
CA VAL A 149 14.53 13.83 16.86
C VAL A 149 14.30 14.80 18.01
N ALA A 150 13.95 16.06 17.71
CA ALA A 150 13.64 17.06 18.73
C ALA A 150 12.32 16.76 19.45
N MET A 151 11.30 16.27 18.71
CA MET A 151 10.00 15.88 19.27
C MET A 151 10.09 14.59 20.07
N GLN A 152 10.78 13.59 19.55
CA GLN A 152 10.93 12.29 20.19
C GLN A 152 12.38 11.81 20.05
N GLN A 153 13.08 11.80 21.17
CA GLN A 153 14.47 11.35 21.18
C GLN A 153 14.57 9.85 20.82
N PRO A 154 15.55 9.48 19.99
CA PRO A 154 15.80 8.08 19.65
C PRO A 154 16.04 7.21 20.90
N PRO A 155 15.71 5.92 20.82
CA PRO A 155 15.88 4.98 21.92
C PRO A 155 17.34 4.87 22.35
N SER A 156 17.55 4.48 23.61
CA SER A 156 18.86 4.14 24.14
C SER A 156 18.88 2.70 24.61
N ASP A 157 19.93 1.98 24.29
CA ASP A 157 20.19 0.62 24.80
C ASP A 157 21.53 0.59 25.55
N LYS A 158 21.52 0.00 26.76
CA LYS A 158 22.71 -0.17 27.62
C LYS A 158 23.54 1.10 27.81
N GLY A 159 22.86 2.24 27.92
CA GLY A 159 23.51 3.54 28.10
C GLY A 159 24.05 4.18 26.81
N LYS A 160 23.96 3.53 25.69
CA LYS A 160 24.28 4.09 24.38
C LYS A 160 23.01 4.61 23.70
N ARG A 161 23.05 5.86 23.27
CA ARG A 161 21.93 6.48 22.54
C ARG A 161 22.17 6.41 21.03
N LEU A 162 21.13 6.06 20.28
CA LEU A 162 21.14 6.18 18.83
C LEU A 162 21.27 7.64 18.42
N LYS A 163 22.23 7.94 17.54
CA LYS A 163 22.40 9.26 16.93
C LYS A 163 22.17 9.13 15.44
N LEU A 164 21.28 9.95 14.91
CA LEU A 164 21.00 10.07 13.48
C LEU A 164 21.82 11.26 12.95
N TYR A 165 22.70 11.01 11.99
CA TYR A 165 23.61 12.05 11.48
C TYR A 165 23.09 12.71 10.21
N TYR A 166 22.55 11.88 9.32
CA TYR A 166 22.21 12.32 7.98
C TYR A 166 21.24 11.34 7.33
N ILE A 167 20.31 11.84 6.50
CA ILE A 167 19.39 11.05 5.70
C ILE A 167 19.42 11.51 4.24
N THR A 168 19.37 10.56 3.31
CA THR A 168 19.24 10.84 1.88
C THR A 168 18.35 9.82 1.20
N GLN A 169 17.68 10.24 0.14
CA GLN A 169 16.90 9.35 -0.71
C GLN A 169 17.78 8.81 -1.85
N VAL A 170 17.97 7.49 -1.89
CA VAL A 170 18.82 6.81 -2.88
C VAL A 170 18.04 6.28 -4.07
N SER A 171 16.74 5.96 -3.88
CA SER A 171 15.82 5.53 -4.94
C SER A 171 14.45 6.14 -4.77
N VAL A 172 13.70 6.28 -5.86
CA VAL A 172 12.31 6.79 -5.87
C VAL A 172 11.29 5.68 -6.05
N LYS A 173 11.66 4.55 -6.66
CA LYS A 173 10.72 3.48 -7.01
C LYS A 173 11.34 2.09 -6.74
N PRO A 174 11.08 1.52 -5.57
CA PRO A 174 10.35 2.11 -4.42
C PRO A 174 11.12 3.26 -3.76
N PRO A 175 10.43 4.17 -3.04
CA PRO A 175 11.08 5.20 -2.23
C PRO A 175 12.01 4.54 -1.22
N THR A 176 13.32 4.79 -1.35
CA THR A 176 14.33 4.16 -0.51
C THR A 176 15.23 5.24 0.10
N PHE A 177 15.40 5.17 1.41
CA PHE A 177 16.19 6.14 2.16
C PHE A 177 17.36 5.45 2.87
N VAL A 178 18.49 6.13 2.93
CA VAL A 178 19.65 5.72 3.71
C VAL A 178 19.81 6.71 4.86
N ILE A 179 19.82 6.20 6.07
CA ILE A 179 20.05 6.97 7.29
C ILE A 179 21.42 6.60 7.84
N PHE A 180 22.27 7.59 8.04
CA PHE A 180 23.58 7.41 8.66
C PHE A 180 23.46 7.57 10.15
N VAL A 181 23.90 6.56 10.88
CA VAL A 181 23.78 6.46 12.34
C VAL A 181 25.14 6.13 12.98
N ASN A 182 25.25 6.37 14.29
CA ASN A 182 26.44 5.97 15.05
C ASN A 182 26.60 4.46 15.22
N ASP A 183 25.47 3.73 15.32
CA ASP A 183 25.46 2.28 15.51
C ASP A 183 24.12 1.73 14.98
N LYS A 184 24.18 0.88 13.95
CA LYS A 184 23.00 0.27 13.34
C LYS A 184 22.27 -0.70 14.26
N GLU A 185 22.97 -1.30 15.24
CA GLU A 185 22.39 -2.26 16.19
C GLU A 185 21.45 -1.56 17.19
N LEU A 186 21.55 -0.23 17.33
CA LEU A 186 20.62 0.57 18.13
C LEU A 186 19.32 0.91 17.41
N MET A 187 19.21 0.66 16.09
CA MET A 187 17.98 0.79 15.34
C MET A 187 17.10 -0.44 15.57
N HIS A 188 16.19 -0.34 16.54
CA HIS A 188 15.18 -1.37 16.76
C HIS A 188 13.96 -1.05 15.90
N PHE A 189 13.57 -2.03 15.07
CA PHE A 189 12.28 -2.01 14.37
C PHE A 189 11.25 -2.63 15.32
N SER A 190 10.36 -1.80 15.84
CA SER A 190 9.20 -2.25 16.61
C SER A 190 7.97 -2.24 15.73
#